data_958c9ca04b35bfbc515c8b44e9beb67f
#
_entry.id   958c9ca04b35bfbc515c8b44e9beb67f
#
_cell.length_a   1.000
_cell.length_b   1.000
_cell.length_c   1.000
_cell.angle_alpha   90.00
_cell.angle_beta   90.00
_cell.angle_gamma   90.00
#
_symmetry.space_group_name_H-M   'P 1'
#
loop_
_entity.id
_entity.type
_entity.pdbx_description
1 polymer ?
#
loop_
_entity_poly.entity_id
_entity_poly.type
_entity_poly.pdbx_seq_one_letter_code
_entity_poly.pdbx_strand_id
1 'polypeptide(L)'
;MPHLVFIATTPRDWTEAELLRRVLGHDGRAWAELVRRYRPVIFRCITRILGRGCFSSATDADEVYAEVMISLVRDDMRKLRLYDPARGAKLGSWIGLLAKNAAHDYIRAHAGKPRPDPMDREIDIDSERESPLDDMLRSERRARLEALLAEYSDKDREFFALYFGRGLTVEEVAVEMGISVKTVYTKKHKLLTRLATTVAHAA
;
A
#
# COMPACT_ATOMS: atom_id res chain seq x y z
N MET A 1 4.79 23.54 43.73
CA MET A 1 3.80 23.08 42.75
C MET A 1 4.43 23.15 41.36
N PRO A 2 4.89 22.05 40.74
CA PRO A 2 5.44 22.11 39.39
C PRO A 2 4.29 22.28 38.41
N HIS A 3 4.31 23.37 37.65
CA HIS A 3 3.44 23.57 36.50
C HIS A 3 3.79 22.56 35.45
N LEU A 4 2.93 21.54 35.28
CA LEU A 4 2.91 20.68 34.11
C LEU A 4 2.56 21.56 32.90
N VAL A 5 3.60 21.99 32.18
CA VAL A 5 3.42 22.59 30.86
C VAL A 5 2.90 21.47 29.96
N PHE A 6 1.60 21.47 29.70
CA PHE A 6 1.00 20.65 28.65
C PHE A 6 1.56 21.17 27.33
N ILE A 7 2.63 20.57 26.84
CA ILE A 7 3.08 20.77 25.46
C ILE A 7 2.00 20.17 24.60
N ALA A 8 1.14 21.01 24.03
CA ALA A 8 0.16 20.59 23.04
C ALA A 8 0.93 20.07 21.82
N THR A 9 1.10 18.76 21.74
CA THR A 9 1.73 18.12 20.59
C THR A 9 0.91 18.45 19.35
N THR A 10 1.58 19.00 18.33
CA THR A 10 0.91 19.31 17.06
C THR A 10 0.53 18.01 16.35
N PRO A 11 -0.51 17.99 15.52
CA PRO A 11 -0.91 16.77 14.78
C PRO A 11 0.24 16.11 13.99
N ARG A 12 1.24 16.90 13.58
CA ARG A 12 2.43 16.41 12.87
C ARG A 12 3.36 15.54 13.72
N ASP A 13 3.37 15.75 15.02
CA ASP A 13 4.27 15.08 15.98
C ASP A 13 3.68 13.77 16.51
N TRP A 14 2.42 13.47 16.20
CA TRP A 14 1.78 12.24 16.68
C TRP A 14 2.42 11.00 16.07
N THR A 15 2.68 10.01 16.91
CA THR A 15 3.08 8.68 16.48
C THR A 15 1.96 8.03 15.66
N GLU A 16 2.28 6.98 14.87
CA GLU A 16 1.27 6.23 14.13
C GLU A 16 0.17 5.67 15.05
N ALA A 17 0.55 5.16 16.21
CA ALA A 17 -0.40 4.62 17.19
C ALA A 17 -1.32 5.70 17.76
N GLU A 18 -0.77 6.85 18.12
CA GLU A 18 -1.56 7.98 18.63
C GLU A 18 -2.49 8.54 17.56
N LEU A 19 -1.99 8.71 16.34
CA LEU A 19 -2.78 9.16 15.20
C LEU A 19 -3.97 8.21 14.95
N LEU A 20 -3.70 6.90 14.86
CA LEU A 20 -4.73 5.90 14.64
C LEU A 20 -5.77 5.89 15.77
N ARG A 21 -5.33 5.93 17.03
CA ARG A 21 -6.22 5.98 18.19
C ARG A 21 -7.19 7.16 18.11
N ARG A 22 -6.68 8.36 17.76
CA ARG A 22 -7.47 9.57 17.62
C ARG A 22 -8.43 9.51 16.44
N VAL A 23 -7.97 8.99 15.31
CA VAL A 23 -8.83 8.76 14.12
C VAL A 23 -9.98 7.84 14.47
N LEU A 24 -9.72 6.73 15.14
CA LEU A 24 -10.76 5.79 15.59
C LEU A 24 -11.68 6.38 16.66
N GLY A 25 -11.24 7.44 17.33
CA GLY A 25 -12.05 8.28 18.24
C GLY A 25 -12.79 9.42 17.53
N HIS A 26 -12.86 9.41 16.18
CA HIS A 26 -13.55 10.43 15.36
C HIS A 26 -13.01 11.86 15.52
N ASP A 27 -11.73 12.02 15.86
CA ASP A 27 -11.06 13.32 15.88
C ASP A 27 -10.83 13.81 14.43
N GLY A 28 -11.54 14.87 14.03
CA GLY A 28 -11.42 15.44 12.69
C GLY A 28 -10.01 15.97 12.35
N ARG A 29 -9.25 16.45 13.36
CA ARG A 29 -7.86 16.90 13.15
C ARG A 29 -6.96 15.71 12.88
N ALA A 30 -7.19 14.60 13.57
CA ALA A 30 -6.45 13.37 13.34
C ALA A 30 -6.76 12.77 11.96
N TRP A 31 -8.02 12.84 11.54
CA TRP A 31 -8.41 12.45 10.18
C TRP A 31 -7.69 13.27 9.12
N ALA A 32 -7.70 14.61 9.26
CA ALA A 32 -6.99 15.50 8.34
C ALA A 32 -5.48 15.18 8.27
N GLU A 33 -4.86 14.91 9.42
CA GLU A 33 -3.45 14.52 9.49
C GLU A 33 -3.18 13.16 8.86
N LEU A 34 -4.05 12.17 9.06
CA LEU A 34 -3.96 10.86 8.41
C LEU A 34 -4.01 11.02 6.88
N VAL A 35 -4.98 11.78 6.38
CA VAL A 35 -5.11 12.05 4.95
C VAL A 35 -3.85 12.74 4.43
N ARG A 36 -3.40 13.81 5.06
CA ARG A 36 -2.20 14.55 4.67
C ARG A 36 -0.96 13.63 4.62
N ARG A 37 -0.77 12.79 5.64
CA ARG A 37 0.41 11.92 5.78
C ARG A 37 0.43 10.78 4.78
N TYR A 38 -0.71 10.18 4.49
CA TYR A 38 -0.78 8.97 3.67
C TYR A 38 -1.30 9.19 2.25
N ARG A 39 -1.80 10.38 1.90
CA ARG A 39 -2.20 10.72 0.52
C ARG A 39 -1.12 10.39 -0.51
N PRO A 40 0.16 10.78 -0.31
CA PRO A 40 1.22 10.45 -1.28
C PRO A 40 1.44 8.94 -1.45
N VAL A 41 1.32 8.17 -0.34
CA VAL A 41 1.45 6.72 -0.37
C VAL A 41 0.30 6.09 -1.17
N ILE A 42 -0.94 6.56 -0.93
CA ILE A 42 -2.14 6.08 -1.63
C ILE A 42 -2.01 6.34 -3.13
N PHE A 43 -1.73 7.59 -3.53
CA PHE A 43 -1.58 7.96 -4.94
C PHE A 43 -0.46 7.17 -5.63
N ARG A 44 0.71 7.04 -4.98
CA ARG A 44 1.81 6.23 -5.51
C ARG A 44 1.41 4.77 -5.75
N CYS A 45 0.64 4.17 -4.84
CA CYS A 45 0.16 2.81 -5.01
C CYS A 45 -0.85 2.70 -6.15
N ILE A 46 -1.78 3.65 -6.27
CA ILE A 46 -2.80 3.70 -7.31
C ILE A 46 -2.15 3.89 -8.67
N THR A 47 -1.36 4.95 -8.85
CA THR A 47 -0.75 5.30 -10.14
C THR A 47 0.22 4.21 -10.63
N ARG A 48 0.91 3.54 -9.72
CA ARG A 48 1.78 2.40 -10.07
C ARG A 48 1.01 1.23 -10.68
N ILE A 49 -0.23 1.02 -10.28
CA ILE A 49 -1.08 -0.07 -10.80
C ILE A 49 -1.80 0.40 -12.07
N LEU A 50 -2.43 1.57 -12.03
CA LEU A 50 -3.17 2.11 -13.17
C LEU A 50 -2.23 2.44 -14.34
N GLY A 51 -1.05 2.98 -14.09
CA GLY A 51 -0.06 3.38 -15.11
C GLY A 51 0.54 2.22 -15.92
N ARG A 52 0.23 0.97 -15.56
CA ARG A 52 0.64 -0.23 -16.32
C ARG A 52 -0.34 -0.66 -17.41
N GLY A 53 -1.42 0.08 -17.59
CA GLY A 53 -2.49 -0.24 -18.54
C GLY A 53 -3.17 0.99 -19.11
N CYS A 54 -4.31 0.79 -19.77
CA CYS A 54 -5.14 1.84 -20.37
C CYS A 54 -5.88 2.74 -19.36
N PHE A 55 -5.56 2.67 -18.05
CA PHE A 55 -6.20 3.40 -16.95
C PHE A 55 -5.27 4.47 -16.36
N SER A 56 -4.54 5.20 -17.19
CA SER A 56 -3.53 6.15 -16.74
C SER A 56 -4.02 7.60 -16.63
N SER A 57 -5.33 7.85 -16.68
CA SER A 57 -5.86 9.22 -16.54
C SER A 57 -5.84 9.68 -15.08
N ALA A 58 -5.68 10.99 -14.84
CA ALA A 58 -5.80 11.59 -13.51
C ALA A 58 -7.18 11.32 -12.91
N THR A 59 -8.22 11.35 -13.74
CA THR A 59 -9.60 11.05 -13.34
C THR A 59 -9.74 9.65 -12.76
N ASP A 60 -9.09 8.64 -13.36
CA ASP A 60 -9.10 7.27 -12.85
C ASP A 60 -8.41 7.17 -11.48
N ALA A 61 -7.28 7.87 -11.33
CA ALA A 61 -6.56 7.87 -10.07
C ALA A 61 -7.35 8.57 -8.94
N ASP A 62 -8.02 9.66 -9.25
CA ASP A 62 -8.87 10.39 -8.30
C ASP A 62 -10.11 9.58 -7.92
N GLU A 63 -10.72 8.84 -8.87
CA GLU A 63 -11.87 7.97 -8.59
C GLU A 63 -11.47 6.83 -7.66
N VAL A 64 -10.36 6.16 -7.93
CA VAL A 64 -9.83 5.12 -7.04
C VAL A 64 -9.44 5.69 -5.68
N TYR A 65 -8.87 6.89 -5.64
CA TYR A 65 -8.55 7.57 -4.38
C TYR A 65 -9.81 7.84 -3.55
N ALA A 66 -10.87 8.35 -4.17
CA ALA A 66 -12.16 8.56 -3.51
C ALA A 66 -12.72 7.26 -2.94
N GLU A 67 -12.66 6.14 -3.70
CA GLU A 67 -13.10 4.83 -3.23
C GLU A 67 -12.27 4.34 -2.03
N VAL A 68 -10.96 4.55 -2.05
CA VAL A 68 -10.09 4.26 -0.89
C VAL A 68 -10.55 5.05 0.32
N MET A 69 -10.77 6.36 0.20
CA MET A 69 -11.21 7.22 1.30
C MET A 69 -12.56 6.79 1.87
N ILE A 70 -13.53 6.49 0.99
CA ILE A 70 -14.85 5.96 1.40
C ILE A 70 -14.67 4.65 2.15
N SER A 71 -13.83 3.75 1.64
CA SER A 71 -13.58 2.45 2.25
C SER A 71 -12.92 2.52 3.62
N LEU A 72 -12.14 3.57 3.89
CA LEU A 72 -11.53 3.79 5.21
C LEU A 72 -12.54 4.28 6.24
N VAL A 73 -13.57 5.04 5.81
CA VAL A 73 -14.59 5.59 6.71
C VAL A 73 -15.76 4.61 6.91
N ARG A 74 -16.05 3.79 5.89
CA ARG A 74 -17.19 2.86 5.90
C ARG A 74 -17.16 1.91 7.10
N ASP A 75 -18.34 1.55 7.60
CA ASP A 75 -18.54 0.58 8.69
C ASP A 75 -17.76 0.97 9.96
N ASP A 76 -17.89 2.20 10.38
CA ASP A 76 -17.19 2.75 11.55
C ASP A 76 -15.67 2.51 11.50
N MET A 77 -15.08 2.85 10.35
CA MET A 77 -13.63 2.71 10.10
C MET A 77 -13.11 1.29 10.27
N ARG A 78 -13.94 0.28 9.95
CA ARG A 78 -13.64 -1.14 10.13
C ARG A 78 -12.27 -1.52 9.57
N LYS A 79 -11.89 -1.00 8.39
CA LYS A 79 -10.59 -1.30 7.78
C LYS A 79 -9.41 -0.77 8.59
N LEU A 80 -9.56 0.38 9.24
CA LEU A 80 -8.53 0.91 10.14
C LEU A 80 -8.50 0.15 11.47
N ARG A 81 -9.65 -0.30 11.97
CA ARG A 81 -9.72 -1.14 13.19
C ARG A 81 -9.11 -2.53 13.00
N LEU A 82 -9.08 -3.06 11.78
CA LEU A 82 -8.44 -4.33 11.44
C LEU A 82 -6.91 -4.24 11.36
N TYR A 83 -6.35 -3.03 11.38
CA TYR A 83 -4.91 -2.87 11.44
C TYR A 83 -4.39 -3.26 12.82
N ASP A 84 -3.41 -4.16 12.83
CA ASP A 84 -2.76 -4.65 14.04
C ASP A 84 -1.26 -4.32 13.97
N PRO A 85 -0.78 -3.35 14.76
CA PRO A 85 0.63 -2.99 14.79
C PRO A 85 1.52 -4.13 15.32
N ALA A 86 0.99 -5.05 16.12
CA ALA A 86 1.74 -6.18 16.65
C ALA A 86 2.19 -7.16 15.56
N ARG A 87 1.58 -7.10 14.36
CA ARG A 87 1.99 -7.87 13.19
C ARG A 87 3.22 -7.29 12.46
N GLY A 88 3.84 -6.25 12.99
CA GLY A 88 5.08 -5.66 12.47
C GLY A 88 4.92 -4.81 11.21
N ALA A 89 3.73 -4.69 10.63
CA ALA A 89 3.51 -3.85 9.47
C ALA A 89 3.25 -2.39 9.90
N LYS A 90 3.84 -1.42 9.20
CA LYS A 90 3.54 0.01 9.40
C LYS A 90 2.15 0.34 8.87
N LEU A 91 1.48 1.33 9.48
CA LEU A 91 0.15 1.80 9.04
C LEU A 91 0.16 2.24 7.57
N GLY A 92 1.24 2.89 7.11
CA GLY A 92 1.40 3.24 5.70
C GLY A 92 1.42 2.04 4.75
N SER A 93 2.00 0.91 5.16
CA SER A 93 1.98 -0.33 4.39
C SER A 93 0.58 -0.92 4.30
N TRP A 94 -0.19 -0.86 5.40
CA TRP A 94 -1.58 -1.31 5.44
C TRP A 94 -2.47 -0.46 4.53
N ILE A 95 -2.38 0.87 4.64
CA ILE A 95 -3.13 1.80 3.78
C ILE A 95 -2.73 1.62 2.31
N GLY A 96 -1.44 1.46 2.03
CA GLY A 96 -0.95 1.16 0.68
C GLY A 96 -1.49 -0.14 0.10
N LEU A 97 -1.68 -1.18 0.93
CA LEU A 97 -2.32 -2.43 0.51
C LEU A 97 -3.79 -2.20 0.15
N LEU A 98 -4.52 -1.43 0.96
CA LEU A 98 -5.92 -1.09 0.66
C LEU A 98 -6.04 -0.30 -0.65
N ALA A 99 -5.12 0.63 -0.91
CA ALA A 99 -5.07 1.39 -2.14
C ALA A 99 -4.77 0.50 -3.36
N LYS A 100 -3.85 -0.45 -3.24
CA LYS A 100 -3.56 -1.42 -4.31
C LYS A 100 -4.78 -2.28 -4.63
N ASN A 101 -5.45 -2.80 -3.61
CA ASN A 101 -6.65 -3.61 -3.80
C ASN A 101 -7.76 -2.81 -4.52
N ALA A 102 -8.00 -1.56 -4.09
CA ALA A 102 -8.97 -0.69 -4.76
C ALA A 102 -8.62 -0.44 -6.23
N ALA A 103 -7.34 -0.21 -6.55
CA ALA A 103 -6.90 -0.02 -7.93
C ALA A 103 -7.10 -1.29 -8.79
N HIS A 104 -6.83 -2.47 -8.25
CA HIS A 104 -7.10 -3.72 -8.96
C HIS A 104 -8.60 -3.97 -9.14
N ASP A 105 -9.43 -3.67 -8.13
CA ASP A 105 -10.89 -3.78 -8.21
C ASP A 105 -11.43 -2.82 -9.28
N TYR A 106 -10.89 -1.61 -9.35
CA TYR A 106 -11.23 -0.64 -10.37
C TYR A 106 -10.93 -1.16 -11.79
N ILE A 107 -9.73 -1.68 -12.01
CA ILE A 107 -9.35 -2.28 -13.31
C ILE A 107 -10.32 -3.41 -13.68
N ARG A 108 -10.63 -4.31 -12.75
CA ARG A 108 -11.56 -5.42 -13.00
C ARG A 108 -12.96 -4.94 -13.35
N ALA A 109 -13.47 -3.95 -12.64
CA ALA A 109 -14.81 -3.38 -12.88
C ALA A 109 -14.92 -2.67 -14.23
N HIS A 110 -13.80 -2.18 -14.76
CA HIS A 110 -13.74 -1.41 -16.01
C HIS A 110 -13.11 -2.18 -17.17
N ALA A 111 -12.63 -3.40 -16.94
CA ALA A 111 -12.12 -4.28 -18.00
C ALA A 111 -13.24 -4.57 -19.01
N GLY A 112 -12.99 -4.27 -20.30
CA GLY A 112 -13.94 -4.53 -21.38
C GLY A 112 -14.99 -3.44 -21.65
N LYS A 113 -14.99 -2.33 -20.90
CA LYS A 113 -15.83 -1.17 -21.24
C LYS A 113 -15.16 -0.33 -22.32
N PRO A 114 -15.89 0.09 -23.40
CA PRO A 114 -15.37 1.04 -24.38
C PRO A 114 -14.99 2.33 -23.65
N ARG A 115 -13.78 2.80 -23.85
CA ARG A 115 -13.33 4.09 -23.34
C ARG A 115 -13.20 5.08 -24.49
N PRO A 116 -13.56 6.36 -24.28
CA PRO A 116 -13.11 7.40 -25.19
C PRO A 116 -11.58 7.39 -25.23
N ASP A 117 -11.01 7.51 -26.44
CA ASP A 117 -9.58 7.66 -26.64
C ASP A 117 -9.02 8.68 -25.65
N PRO A 118 -7.89 8.40 -25.02
CA PRO A 118 -7.20 9.40 -24.21
C PRO A 118 -6.72 10.49 -25.17
N MET A 119 -7.53 11.54 -25.29
CA MET A 119 -7.11 12.75 -25.95
C MET A 119 -5.97 13.32 -25.09
N ASP A 120 -4.79 13.40 -25.69
CA ASP A 120 -3.54 13.94 -25.16
C ASP A 120 -3.74 14.94 -24.02
N ARG A 121 -3.70 14.45 -22.82
CA ARG A 121 -3.37 15.25 -21.65
C ARG A 121 -2.12 14.63 -21.07
N GLU A 122 -0.98 15.24 -21.40
CA GLU A 122 0.17 15.19 -20.52
C GLU A 122 -0.33 15.56 -19.13
N ILE A 123 -0.57 14.55 -18.32
CA ILE A 123 -0.73 14.75 -16.90
C ILE A 123 0.70 14.92 -16.43
N ASP A 124 1.10 16.16 -16.35
CA ASP A 124 2.17 16.58 -15.49
C ASP A 124 1.70 16.26 -14.05
N ILE A 125 1.72 14.97 -13.70
CA ILE A 125 1.82 14.59 -12.33
C ILE A 125 3.15 15.19 -11.96
N ASP A 126 3.09 16.31 -11.24
CA ASP A 126 4.22 16.88 -10.55
C ASP A 126 4.81 15.73 -9.73
N SER A 127 5.54 14.88 -10.44
CA SER A 127 6.51 14.01 -9.85
C SER A 127 7.46 15.01 -9.23
N GLU A 128 7.28 15.28 -7.92
CA GLU A 128 8.42 15.67 -7.11
C GLU A 128 9.57 14.87 -7.71
N ARG A 129 10.42 15.55 -8.46
CA ARG A 129 11.58 14.97 -9.14
C ARG A 129 12.26 14.15 -8.10
N GLU A 130 12.08 12.83 -8.20
CA GLU A 130 12.67 11.90 -7.27
C GLU A 130 14.15 12.28 -7.27
N SER A 131 14.62 12.69 -6.11
CA SER A 131 16.00 13.11 -5.93
C SER A 131 16.89 11.95 -6.39
N PRO A 132 18.04 12.19 -7.04
CA PRO A 132 19.02 11.14 -7.34
C PRO A 132 19.34 10.26 -6.12
N LEU A 133 19.17 10.80 -4.91
CA LEU A 133 19.28 10.09 -3.64
C LEU A 133 18.13 9.08 -3.44
N ASP A 134 16.90 9.40 -3.86
CA ASP A 134 15.77 8.48 -3.78
C ASP A 134 15.94 7.31 -4.76
N ASP A 135 16.52 7.54 -5.92
CA ASP A 135 16.85 6.50 -6.90
C ASP A 135 17.97 5.58 -6.39
N MET A 136 19.00 6.13 -5.75
CA MET A 136 20.04 5.35 -5.07
C MET A 136 19.47 4.50 -3.94
N LEU A 137 18.64 5.08 -3.08
CA LEU A 137 17.98 4.36 -1.98
C LEU A 137 17.02 3.28 -2.47
N ARG A 138 16.38 3.48 -3.62
CA ARG A 138 15.56 2.44 -4.27
C ARG A 138 16.40 1.32 -4.84
N SER A 139 17.49 1.67 -5.51
CA SER A 139 18.46 0.73 -6.06
C SER A 139 19.04 -0.15 -4.97
N GLU A 140 19.49 0.43 -3.86
CA GLU A 140 19.97 -0.32 -2.69
C GLU A 140 18.90 -1.21 -2.07
N ARG A 141 17.66 -0.69 -1.90
CA ARG A 141 16.56 -1.49 -1.36
C ARG A 141 16.19 -2.64 -2.29
N ARG A 142 16.25 -2.40 -3.60
CA ARG A 142 15.99 -3.44 -4.60
C ARG A 142 17.08 -4.49 -4.58
N ALA A 143 18.35 -4.10 -4.58
CA ALA A 143 19.48 -5.03 -4.49
C ALA A 143 19.45 -5.85 -3.18
N ARG A 144 19.11 -5.21 -2.05
CA ARG A 144 18.93 -5.89 -0.77
C ARG A 144 17.76 -6.88 -0.79
N LEU A 145 16.65 -6.53 -1.44
CA LEU A 145 15.52 -7.45 -1.62
C LEU A 145 15.88 -8.62 -2.54
N GLU A 146 16.57 -8.36 -3.64
CA GLU A 146 17.05 -9.41 -4.56
C GLU A 146 18.00 -10.36 -3.87
N ALA A 147 18.93 -9.85 -3.05
CA ALA A 147 19.82 -10.67 -2.23
C ALA A 147 19.07 -11.53 -1.21
N LEU A 148 18.08 -10.96 -0.52
CA LEU A 148 17.21 -11.70 0.39
C LEU A 148 16.40 -12.78 -0.33
N LEU A 149 15.90 -12.49 -1.51
CA LEU A 149 15.12 -13.44 -2.31
C LEU A 149 15.99 -14.54 -2.96
N ALA A 150 17.31 -14.34 -3.09
CA ALA A 150 18.22 -15.34 -3.61
C ALA A 150 18.26 -16.64 -2.75
N GLU A 151 17.96 -16.52 -1.46
CA GLU A 151 17.88 -17.66 -0.53
C GLU A 151 16.57 -18.46 -0.64
N TYR A 152 15.61 -17.98 -1.45
CA TYR A 152 14.30 -18.61 -1.61
C TYR A 152 14.26 -19.50 -2.86
N SER A 153 13.43 -20.55 -2.82
CA SER A 153 13.21 -21.42 -3.98
C SER A 153 12.63 -20.64 -5.15
N ASP A 154 12.84 -21.13 -6.37
CA ASP A 154 12.28 -20.52 -7.60
C ASP A 154 10.77 -20.33 -7.50
N LYS A 155 10.06 -21.34 -6.98
CA LYS A 155 8.61 -21.27 -6.75
C LYS A 155 8.20 -20.21 -5.71
N ASP A 156 9.07 -19.89 -4.76
CA ASP A 156 8.80 -18.84 -3.78
C ASP A 156 9.09 -17.47 -4.37
N ARG A 157 10.13 -17.34 -5.17
CA ARG A 157 10.43 -16.12 -5.93
C ARG A 157 9.33 -15.80 -6.94
N GLU A 158 8.84 -16.82 -7.66
CA GLU A 158 7.71 -16.69 -8.57
C GLU A 158 6.45 -16.22 -7.83
N PHE A 159 6.11 -16.85 -6.71
CA PHE A 159 5.01 -16.41 -5.85
C PHE A 159 5.16 -14.95 -5.42
N PHE A 160 6.38 -14.56 -5.03
CA PHE A 160 6.68 -13.19 -4.62
C PHE A 160 6.47 -12.20 -5.77
N ALA A 161 6.94 -12.55 -6.96
CA ALA A 161 6.77 -11.74 -8.16
C ALA A 161 5.30 -11.60 -8.55
N LEU A 162 4.52 -12.67 -8.49
CA LEU A 162 3.09 -12.68 -8.81
C LEU A 162 2.28 -11.90 -7.77
N TYR A 163 2.41 -12.27 -6.49
CA TYR A 163 1.57 -11.72 -5.44
C TYR A 163 1.96 -10.27 -5.05
N PHE A 164 3.25 -10.02 -4.79
CA PHE A 164 3.73 -8.71 -4.35
C PHE A 164 4.24 -7.81 -5.48
N GLY A 165 4.80 -8.38 -6.53
CA GLY A 165 5.34 -7.63 -7.66
C GLY A 165 4.24 -7.21 -8.64
N ARG A 166 3.42 -8.17 -9.11
CA ARG A 166 2.31 -7.94 -10.05
C ARG A 166 1.00 -7.58 -9.34
N GLY A 167 0.89 -7.84 -8.04
CA GLY A 167 -0.28 -7.52 -7.24
C GLY A 167 -1.49 -8.41 -7.56
N LEU A 168 -1.25 -9.65 -8.02
CA LEU A 168 -2.33 -10.59 -8.31
C LEU A 168 -3.10 -10.97 -7.04
N THR A 169 -4.39 -11.24 -7.19
CA THR A 169 -5.22 -11.78 -6.11
C THR A 169 -4.81 -13.22 -5.78
N VAL A 170 -5.27 -13.71 -4.64
CA VAL A 170 -4.99 -15.10 -4.22
C VAL A 170 -5.50 -16.10 -5.24
N GLU A 171 -6.67 -15.84 -5.83
CA GLU A 171 -7.31 -16.66 -6.85
C GLU A 171 -6.51 -16.65 -8.15
N GLU A 172 -6.06 -15.47 -8.59
CA GLU A 172 -5.22 -15.33 -9.80
C GLU A 172 -3.85 -16.01 -9.63
N VAL A 173 -3.22 -15.86 -8.46
CA VAL A 173 -1.97 -16.57 -8.14
C VAL A 173 -2.18 -18.08 -8.12
N ALA A 174 -3.32 -18.56 -7.60
CA ALA A 174 -3.65 -19.97 -7.58
C ALA A 174 -3.73 -20.54 -9.01
N VAL A 175 -4.38 -19.82 -9.92
CA VAL A 175 -4.48 -20.18 -11.34
C VAL A 175 -3.12 -20.15 -12.02
N GLU A 176 -2.38 -19.04 -11.87
CA GLU A 176 -1.09 -18.84 -12.54
C GLU A 176 -0.04 -19.89 -12.12
N MET A 177 -0.01 -20.24 -10.83
CA MET A 177 0.92 -21.22 -10.28
C MET A 177 0.41 -22.67 -10.34
N GLY A 178 -0.83 -22.92 -10.77
CA GLY A 178 -1.44 -24.24 -10.79
C GLY A 178 -1.60 -24.87 -9.40
N ILE A 179 -1.88 -24.07 -8.36
CA ILE A 179 -2.02 -24.53 -6.98
C ILE A 179 -3.39 -24.13 -6.39
N SER A 180 -3.79 -24.79 -5.29
CA SER A 180 -5.06 -24.44 -4.64
C SER A 180 -4.97 -23.09 -3.93
N VAL A 181 -6.10 -22.38 -3.84
CA VAL A 181 -6.26 -21.13 -3.07
C VAL A 181 -5.77 -21.31 -1.61
N LYS A 182 -6.08 -22.45 -1.01
CA LYS A 182 -5.60 -22.80 0.34
C LYS A 182 -4.07 -22.86 0.40
N THR A 183 -3.44 -23.42 -0.63
CA THR A 183 -1.98 -23.48 -0.74
C THR A 183 -1.37 -22.09 -0.87
N VAL A 184 -2.02 -21.17 -1.61
CA VAL A 184 -1.59 -19.78 -1.72
C VAL A 184 -1.58 -19.10 -0.36
N TYR A 185 -2.64 -19.24 0.44
CA TYR A 185 -2.69 -18.68 1.81
C TYR A 185 -1.58 -19.23 2.71
N THR A 186 -1.38 -20.54 2.68
CA THR A 186 -0.32 -21.21 3.46
C THR A 186 1.07 -20.72 3.04
N LYS A 187 1.31 -20.63 1.72
CA LYS A 187 2.58 -20.16 1.14
C LYS A 187 2.82 -18.69 1.51
N LYS A 188 1.82 -17.85 1.38
CA LYS A 188 1.88 -16.45 1.80
C LYS A 188 2.28 -16.31 3.28
N HIS A 189 1.61 -17.03 4.16
CA HIS A 189 1.90 -16.98 5.59
C HIS A 189 3.33 -17.42 5.90
N LYS A 190 3.76 -18.57 5.34
CA LYS A 190 5.11 -19.11 5.52
C LYS A 190 6.19 -18.17 5.03
N LEU A 191 5.99 -17.55 3.87
CA LEU A 191 6.94 -16.59 3.29
C LEU A 191 7.05 -15.31 4.11
N LEU A 192 5.93 -14.77 4.56
CA LEU A 192 5.93 -13.56 5.40
C LEU A 192 6.58 -13.80 6.75
N THR A 193 6.33 -14.96 7.37
CA THR A 193 6.98 -15.34 8.64
C THR A 193 8.49 -15.46 8.46
N ARG A 194 8.93 -16.13 7.39
CA ARG A 194 10.37 -16.30 7.10
C ARG A 194 11.06 -14.95 6.82
N LEU A 195 10.40 -14.06 6.05
CA LEU A 195 10.93 -12.72 5.80
C LEU A 195 11.04 -11.89 7.07
N ALA A 196 10.05 -11.97 7.95
CA ALA A 196 10.08 -11.24 9.23
C ALA A 196 11.26 -11.70 10.10
N THR A 197 11.55 -13.01 10.15
CA THR A 197 12.72 -13.54 10.87
C THR A 197 14.03 -13.11 10.23
N THR A 198 14.16 -13.17 8.91
CA THR A 198 15.39 -12.75 8.21
C THR A 198 15.67 -11.26 8.37
N VAL A 199 14.66 -10.41 8.31
CA VAL A 199 14.80 -8.96 8.52
C VAL A 199 15.16 -8.64 9.98
N ALA A 200 14.61 -9.37 10.94
CA ALA A 200 14.92 -9.19 12.36
C ALA A 200 16.38 -9.58 12.72
N HIS A 201 17.00 -10.48 11.96
CA HIS A 201 18.41 -10.88 12.15
C HIS A 201 19.39 -9.98 11.39
N ALA A 202 18.91 -9.18 10.43
CA ALA A 202 19.74 -8.28 9.63
C ALA A 202 19.74 -6.82 10.12
N ALA A 203 18.99 -6.52 11.19
CA ALA A 203 18.90 -5.21 11.86
C ALA A 203 19.74 -5.19 13.13
#